data_394fc9e8d63b27d2109ab4e8f5c94ad6
#
_entry.id   394fc9e8d63b27d2109ab4e8f5c94ad6
#
_cell.length_a   1.000
_cell.length_b   1.000
_cell.length_c   1.000
_cell.angle_alpha   90.00
_cell.angle_beta   90.00
_cell.angle_gamma   90.00
#
_symmetry.space_group_name_H-M   'P 1'
#
loop_
_entity.id
_entity.type
_entity.pdbx_description
1 polymer ?
#
loop_
_entity_poly.entity_id
_entity_poly.type
_entity_poly.pdbx_seq_one_letter_code
_entity_poly.pdbx_strand_id
1 'polypeptide(L)'
;MSRLGAWEPTTTEARLDRLESLAEIRQLPVRYALALDSRDMDMMVSLFTPDVRVGRDERGRDALRAWFVQTLSEPKVSVHFVGNHIVDFDDADHARGIVYCHDELGRPAGGWDEGMLQYWDTYVRVDGSWCFDRRKFLRWYMVDALERPAHGAGVAKRGADRS
;
A
#
# COMPACT_ATOMS: atom_id res chain seq x y z
N MET A 1 -1.96 28.86 -5.15
CA MET A 1 -1.99 27.39 -4.94
C MET A 1 -3.35 26.92 -5.39
N SER A 2 -3.45 26.24 -6.53
CA SER A 2 -4.69 25.62 -6.99
C SER A 2 -5.05 24.52 -6.00
N ARG A 3 -6.26 24.59 -5.41
CA ARG A 3 -6.81 23.45 -4.65
C ARG A 3 -6.99 22.31 -5.63
N LEU A 4 -6.13 21.30 -5.55
CA LEU A 4 -6.28 20.09 -6.33
C LEU A 4 -7.58 19.41 -5.89
N GLY A 5 -8.54 19.23 -6.82
CA GLY A 5 -9.71 18.39 -6.71
C GLY A 5 -10.46 18.44 -5.37
N ALA A 6 -11.01 19.59 -5.00
CA ALA A 6 -11.74 19.67 -3.74
C ALA A 6 -13.23 19.39 -3.99
N TRP A 7 -13.61 18.12 -4.03
CA TRP A 7 -15.03 17.79 -3.83
C TRP A 7 -15.41 18.14 -2.38
N GLU A 8 -16.34 19.09 -2.23
CA GLU A 8 -16.84 19.55 -0.94
C GLU A 8 -18.33 19.16 -0.81
N PRO A 9 -18.65 18.15 -0.01
CA PRO A 9 -20.05 17.75 0.22
C PRO A 9 -20.77 18.81 1.05
N THR A 10 -22.05 19.05 0.71
CA THR A 10 -22.87 20.09 1.32
C THR A 10 -23.86 19.59 2.38
N THR A 11 -24.22 18.30 2.35
CA THR A 11 -25.12 17.72 3.36
C THR A 11 -24.33 17.07 4.49
N THR A 12 -24.97 16.87 5.65
CA THR A 12 -24.35 16.23 6.80
C THR A 12 -23.99 14.77 6.50
N GLU A 13 -24.87 14.06 5.81
CA GLU A 13 -24.68 12.67 5.40
C GLU A 13 -23.47 12.52 4.47
N ALA A 14 -23.36 13.37 3.44
CA ALA A 14 -22.25 13.34 2.51
C ALA A 14 -20.92 13.76 3.17
N ARG A 15 -20.95 14.64 4.18
CA ARG A 15 -19.77 15.00 4.98
C ARG A 15 -19.33 13.84 5.86
N LEU A 16 -20.26 13.09 6.45
CA LEU A 16 -19.97 11.90 7.23
C LEU A 16 -19.38 10.81 6.32
N ASP A 17 -20.03 10.51 5.21
CA ASP A 17 -19.51 9.56 4.22
C ASP A 17 -18.08 9.90 3.77
N ARG A 18 -17.78 11.18 3.55
CA ARG A 18 -16.41 11.61 3.21
C ARG A 18 -15.42 11.38 4.35
N LEU A 19 -15.81 11.54 5.61
CA LEU A 19 -14.94 11.27 6.76
C LEU A 19 -14.67 9.77 6.93
N GLU A 20 -15.71 8.94 6.78
CA GLU A 20 -15.59 7.48 6.79
C GLU A 20 -14.71 6.99 5.64
N SER A 21 -14.92 7.52 4.43
CA SER A 21 -14.09 7.27 3.24
C SER A 21 -12.63 7.64 3.47
N LEU A 22 -12.37 8.80 4.08
CA LEU A 22 -11.01 9.22 4.40
C LEU A 22 -10.35 8.26 5.40
N ALA A 23 -11.09 7.79 6.41
CA ALA A 23 -10.59 6.83 7.37
C ALA A 23 -10.28 5.48 6.70
N GLU A 24 -11.13 5.00 5.81
CA GLU A 24 -10.95 3.76 5.07
C GLU A 24 -9.76 3.84 4.10
N ILE A 25 -9.67 4.90 3.29
CA ILE A 25 -8.55 5.12 2.38
C ILE A 25 -7.22 5.17 3.15
N ARG A 26 -7.18 5.79 4.33
CA ARG A 26 -5.97 5.84 5.16
C ARG A 26 -5.54 4.48 5.70
N GLN A 27 -6.43 3.51 5.80
CA GLN A 27 -6.08 2.13 6.18
C GLN A 27 -5.47 1.33 5.03
N LEU A 28 -5.75 1.67 3.77
CA LEU A 28 -5.24 0.91 2.63
C LEU A 28 -3.70 0.80 2.61
N PRO A 29 -2.92 1.90 2.71
CA PRO A 29 -1.45 1.78 2.70
C PRO A 29 -0.90 1.05 3.93
N VAL A 30 -1.56 1.14 5.08
CA VAL A 30 -1.17 0.40 6.29
C VAL A 30 -1.39 -1.10 6.12
N ARG A 31 -2.54 -1.50 5.58
CA ARG A 31 -2.85 -2.91 5.25
C ARG A 31 -1.94 -3.44 4.15
N TYR A 32 -1.61 -2.60 3.18
CA TYR A 32 -0.66 -2.94 2.11
C TYR A 32 0.74 -3.24 2.69
N ALA A 33 1.26 -2.40 3.58
CA ALA A 33 2.53 -2.63 4.27
C ALA A 33 2.49 -3.94 5.07
N LEU A 34 1.44 -4.17 5.86
CA LEU A 34 1.26 -5.41 6.61
C LEU A 34 1.25 -6.64 5.69
N ALA A 35 0.52 -6.58 4.57
CA ALA A 35 0.42 -7.67 3.62
C ALA A 35 1.78 -7.99 2.95
N LEU A 36 2.54 -6.95 2.58
CA LEU A 36 3.90 -7.09 2.06
C LEU A 36 4.82 -7.78 3.07
N ASP A 37 4.85 -7.27 4.30
CA ASP A 37 5.78 -7.72 5.32
C ASP A 37 5.46 -9.13 5.81
N SER A 38 4.17 -9.49 5.86
CA SER A 38 3.71 -10.84 6.21
C SER A 38 3.65 -11.83 5.04
N ARG A 39 3.91 -11.36 3.80
CA ARG A 39 3.74 -12.17 2.57
C ARG A 39 2.30 -12.72 2.42
N ASP A 40 1.31 -11.97 2.90
CA ASP A 40 -0.10 -12.30 2.76
C ASP A 40 -0.61 -11.81 1.39
N MET A 41 -0.47 -12.67 0.38
CA MET A 41 -0.86 -12.35 -1.00
C MET A 41 -2.38 -12.24 -1.16
N ASP A 42 -3.17 -12.90 -0.35
CA ASP A 42 -4.63 -12.80 -0.39
C ASP A 42 -5.08 -11.43 0.10
N MET A 43 -4.57 -10.97 1.23
CA MET A 43 -4.77 -9.60 1.69
C MET A 43 -4.27 -8.61 0.66
N MET A 44 -3.06 -8.80 0.14
CA MET A 44 -2.42 -7.88 -0.80
C MET A 44 -3.31 -7.59 -2.01
N VAL A 45 -3.75 -8.63 -2.73
CA VAL A 45 -4.54 -8.46 -3.95
C VAL A 45 -5.96 -7.95 -3.65
N SER A 46 -6.51 -8.24 -2.47
CA SER A 46 -7.83 -7.78 -2.07
C SER A 46 -7.93 -6.25 -1.93
N LEU A 47 -6.82 -5.57 -1.67
CA LEU A 47 -6.76 -4.12 -1.55
C LEU A 47 -6.90 -3.38 -2.88
N PHE A 48 -6.81 -4.09 -4.01
CA PHE A 48 -6.89 -3.50 -5.35
C PHE A 48 -8.23 -3.82 -6.02
N THR A 49 -8.56 -3.02 -7.03
CA THR A 49 -9.74 -3.29 -7.86
C THR A 49 -9.66 -4.67 -8.53
N PRO A 50 -10.80 -5.32 -8.84
CA PRO A 50 -10.79 -6.64 -9.50
C PRO A 50 -10.04 -6.68 -10.83
N ASP A 51 -10.06 -5.57 -11.58
CA ASP A 51 -9.47 -5.42 -12.90
C ASP A 51 -8.20 -4.56 -12.91
N VAL A 52 -7.53 -4.43 -11.76
CA VAL A 52 -6.32 -3.62 -11.60
C VAL A 52 -5.31 -3.85 -12.72
N ARG A 53 -4.73 -2.76 -13.22
CA ARG A 53 -3.71 -2.83 -14.26
C ARG A 53 -2.34 -3.21 -13.68
N VAL A 54 -1.71 -4.21 -14.28
CA VAL A 54 -0.38 -4.70 -13.94
C VAL A 54 0.56 -4.52 -15.14
N GLY A 55 1.58 -3.66 -14.98
CA GLY A 55 2.47 -3.34 -16.09
C GLY A 55 1.76 -2.67 -17.28
N ARG A 56 2.07 -3.13 -18.51
CA ARG A 56 1.50 -2.57 -19.74
C ARG A 56 0.27 -3.33 -20.21
N ASP A 57 0.32 -4.65 -20.18
CA ASP A 57 -0.57 -5.52 -20.95
C ASP A 57 -1.42 -6.43 -20.07
N GLU A 58 -1.10 -6.58 -18.80
CA GLU A 58 -1.79 -7.47 -17.87
C GLU A 58 -2.80 -6.73 -16.98
N ARG A 59 -3.84 -7.44 -16.56
CA ARG A 59 -4.89 -6.94 -15.68
C ARG A 59 -5.38 -8.02 -14.72
N GLY A 60 -5.99 -7.56 -13.63
CA GLY A 60 -6.66 -8.39 -12.67
C GLY A 60 -5.79 -8.82 -11.49
N ARG A 61 -6.47 -9.27 -10.44
CA ARG A 61 -5.83 -9.66 -9.18
C ARG A 61 -4.91 -10.87 -9.31
N ASP A 62 -5.18 -11.79 -10.25
CA ASP A 62 -4.32 -12.95 -10.48
C ASP A 62 -2.98 -12.54 -11.07
N ALA A 63 -2.98 -11.64 -12.08
CA ALA A 63 -1.77 -11.06 -12.63
C ALA A 63 -0.99 -10.26 -11.59
N LEU A 64 -1.69 -9.48 -10.75
CA LEU A 64 -1.09 -8.74 -9.65
C LEU A 64 -0.42 -9.68 -8.63
N ARG A 65 -1.08 -10.79 -8.28
CA ARG A 65 -0.53 -11.82 -7.39
C ARG A 65 0.75 -12.40 -7.97
N ALA A 66 0.74 -12.80 -9.23
CA ALA A 66 1.91 -13.37 -9.90
C ALA A 66 3.09 -12.40 -9.88
N TRP A 67 2.82 -11.12 -10.16
CA TRP A 67 3.82 -10.06 -10.11
C TRP A 67 4.42 -9.88 -8.70
N PHE A 68 3.59 -9.86 -7.64
CA PHE A 68 4.08 -9.74 -6.27
C PHE A 68 4.89 -10.95 -5.82
N VAL A 69 4.44 -12.17 -6.14
CA VAL A 69 5.18 -13.40 -5.83
C VAL A 69 6.58 -13.35 -6.45
N GLN A 70 6.70 -12.91 -7.68
CA GLN A 70 7.98 -12.75 -8.35
C GLN A 70 8.84 -11.65 -7.70
N THR A 71 8.25 -10.47 -7.46
CA THR A 71 8.97 -9.30 -6.93
C THR A 71 9.46 -9.53 -5.50
N LEU A 72 8.69 -10.25 -4.68
CA LEU A 72 9.00 -10.53 -3.28
C LEU A 72 9.77 -11.84 -3.07
N SER A 73 10.21 -12.50 -4.13
CA SER A 73 11.01 -13.73 -4.02
C SER A 73 12.41 -13.50 -3.46
N GLU A 74 12.99 -12.33 -3.69
CA GLU A 74 14.38 -12.00 -3.33
C GLU A 74 14.55 -11.54 -1.86
N PRO A 75 13.83 -10.53 -1.34
CA PRO A 75 14.02 -10.09 0.02
C PRO A 75 13.52 -11.15 1.02
N LYS A 76 14.41 -11.58 1.94
CA LYS A 76 14.02 -12.53 3.01
C LYS A 76 12.99 -11.92 3.96
N VAL A 77 13.19 -10.65 4.29
CA VAL A 77 12.35 -9.87 5.21
C VAL A 77 12.17 -8.49 4.61
N SER A 78 11.00 -7.92 4.79
CA SER A 78 10.75 -6.51 4.52
C SER A 78 10.03 -5.89 5.71
N VAL A 79 10.29 -4.61 5.95
CA VAL A 79 9.59 -3.80 6.94
C VAL A 79 9.23 -2.48 6.26
N HIS A 80 7.94 -2.15 6.24
CA HIS A 80 7.45 -0.91 5.67
C HIS A 80 6.84 -0.04 6.76
N PHE A 81 7.43 1.13 6.98
CA PHE A 81 6.89 2.14 7.86
C PHE A 81 6.18 3.22 7.06
N VAL A 82 4.85 3.15 7.02
CA VAL A 82 3.98 4.10 6.33
C VAL A 82 3.85 5.36 7.17
N GLY A 83 4.18 6.50 6.58
CA GLY A 83 4.18 7.81 7.24
C GLY A 83 3.06 8.73 6.75
N ASN A 84 3.43 9.97 6.40
CA ASN A 84 2.49 11.01 6.00
C ASN A 84 1.62 10.58 4.81
N HIS A 85 0.32 10.85 4.90
CA HIS A 85 -0.64 10.50 3.88
C HIS A 85 -1.58 11.69 3.59
N ILE A 86 -1.52 12.19 2.37
CA ILE A 86 -2.42 13.20 1.83
C ILE A 86 -3.44 12.50 0.95
N VAL A 87 -4.72 12.84 1.11
CA VAL A 87 -5.82 12.33 0.30
C VAL A 87 -6.66 13.50 -0.22
N ASP A 88 -6.84 13.56 -1.54
CA ASP A 88 -7.70 14.50 -2.23
C ASP A 88 -8.82 13.74 -2.93
N PHE A 89 -10.07 14.11 -2.64
CA PHE A 89 -11.24 13.53 -3.29
C PHE A 89 -11.55 14.28 -4.59
N ASP A 90 -11.69 13.54 -5.67
CA ASP A 90 -12.15 14.06 -6.95
C ASP A 90 -13.69 14.14 -6.99
N ASP A 91 -14.36 13.13 -6.42
CA ASP A 91 -15.81 13.04 -6.19
C ASP A 91 -16.12 12.07 -5.04
N ALA A 92 -17.38 11.59 -4.95
CA ALA A 92 -17.82 10.68 -3.88
C ALA A 92 -17.14 9.29 -3.95
N ASP A 93 -16.73 8.85 -5.14
CA ASP A 93 -16.25 7.50 -5.41
C ASP A 93 -14.80 7.43 -5.92
N HIS A 94 -14.17 8.59 -6.16
CA HIS A 94 -12.79 8.68 -6.66
C HIS A 94 -11.95 9.60 -5.80
N ALA A 95 -10.74 9.15 -5.49
CA ALA A 95 -9.76 9.92 -4.75
C ALA A 95 -8.34 9.60 -5.24
N ARG A 96 -7.40 10.46 -4.89
CA ARG A 96 -5.95 10.24 -5.09
C ARG A 96 -5.18 10.66 -3.86
N GLY A 97 -3.98 10.12 -3.73
CA GLY A 97 -3.17 10.44 -2.58
C GLY A 97 -1.68 10.22 -2.80
N ILE A 98 -0.93 10.75 -1.85
CA ILE A 98 0.51 10.55 -1.77
C ILE A 98 0.82 10.05 -0.37
N VAL A 99 1.53 8.94 -0.31
CA VAL A 99 1.94 8.29 0.95
C VAL A 99 3.45 8.24 1.02
N TYR A 100 4.03 8.69 2.11
CA TYR A 100 5.45 8.50 2.39
C TYR A 100 5.68 7.16 3.06
N CYS A 101 6.74 6.48 2.66
CA CYS A 101 7.11 5.20 3.25
C CYS A 101 8.63 5.10 3.42
N HIS A 102 9.06 4.68 4.59
CA HIS A 102 10.40 4.19 4.84
C HIS A 102 10.36 2.66 4.78
N ASP A 103 11.25 2.05 4.00
CA ASP A 103 11.34 0.59 3.90
C ASP A 103 12.73 0.08 4.28
N GLU A 104 12.74 -1.10 4.88
CA GLU A 104 13.94 -1.87 5.17
C GLU A 104 13.80 -3.26 4.54
N LEU A 105 14.82 -3.68 3.80
CA LEU A 105 14.81 -4.94 3.05
C LEU A 105 16.02 -5.80 3.44
N GLY A 106 15.76 -7.00 3.97
CA GLY A 106 16.80 -7.99 4.27
C GLY A 106 17.27 -8.70 3.00
N ARG A 107 18.55 -8.58 2.68
CA ARG A 107 19.14 -9.21 1.47
C ARG A 107 19.30 -10.72 1.64
N PRO A 108 19.16 -11.53 0.57
CA PRO A 108 19.41 -12.97 0.59
C PRO A 108 20.83 -13.34 1.04
N ALA A 109 21.83 -12.56 0.64
CA ALA A 109 23.23 -12.76 0.97
C ALA A 109 23.64 -12.23 2.37
N GLY A 110 22.70 -11.64 3.11
CA GLY A 110 22.95 -10.94 4.37
C GLY A 110 23.08 -9.43 4.21
N GLY A 111 22.93 -8.71 5.32
CA GLY A 111 22.85 -7.25 5.33
C GLY A 111 21.43 -6.73 5.01
N TRP A 112 21.29 -5.42 5.05
CA TRP A 112 20.01 -4.73 4.89
C TRP A 112 20.16 -3.52 3.97
N ASP A 113 19.12 -3.24 3.23
CA ASP A 113 18.93 -1.97 2.55
C ASP A 113 17.86 -1.18 3.28
N GLU A 114 18.02 0.13 3.36
CA GLU A 114 16.97 1.04 3.83
C GLU A 114 16.72 2.13 2.81
N GLY A 115 15.48 2.58 2.69
CA GLY A 115 15.14 3.58 1.70
C GLY A 115 13.94 4.43 2.07
N MET A 116 13.83 5.54 1.36
CA MET A 116 12.65 6.41 1.38
C MET A 116 12.00 6.41 0.02
N LEU A 117 10.69 6.29 0.04
CA LEU A 117 9.87 6.31 -1.17
C LEU A 117 8.53 7.02 -0.93
N GLN A 118 7.88 7.35 -2.02
CA GLN A 118 6.49 7.77 -2.04
C GLN A 118 5.67 6.76 -2.86
N TYR A 119 4.44 6.53 -2.42
CA TYR A 119 3.40 5.95 -3.25
C TYR A 119 2.49 7.06 -3.76
N TRP A 120 2.23 7.03 -5.05
CA TRP A 120 1.28 7.88 -5.74
C TRP A 120 0.10 7.02 -6.14
N ASP A 121 -1.01 7.24 -5.45
CA ASP A 121 -2.16 6.35 -5.48
C ASP A 121 -3.37 7.01 -6.13
N THR A 122 -4.14 6.21 -6.85
CA THR A 122 -5.54 6.50 -7.17
C THR A 122 -6.42 5.46 -6.49
N TYR A 123 -7.52 5.93 -5.95
CA TYR A 123 -8.48 5.12 -5.21
C TYR A 123 -9.84 5.21 -5.86
N VAL A 124 -10.59 4.13 -5.81
CA VAL A 124 -11.96 4.06 -6.29
C VAL A 124 -12.81 3.24 -5.33
N ARG A 125 -14.07 3.63 -5.16
CA ARG A 125 -15.03 2.86 -4.39
C ARG A 125 -15.69 1.82 -5.28
N VAL A 126 -15.55 0.53 -4.92
CA VAL A 126 -16.16 -0.60 -5.63
C VAL A 126 -17.03 -1.35 -4.64
N ASP A 127 -18.30 -1.53 -4.96
CA ASP A 127 -19.28 -2.22 -4.11
C ASP A 127 -19.29 -1.70 -2.65
N GLY A 128 -19.18 -0.37 -2.50
CA GLY A 128 -19.20 0.32 -1.21
C GLY A 128 -17.87 0.31 -0.43
N SER A 129 -16.80 -0.28 -0.97
CA SER A 129 -15.49 -0.36 -0.32
C SER A 129 -14.41 0.36 -1.14
N TRP A 130 -13.51 1.06 -0.48
CA TRP A 130 -12.40 1.72 -1.15
C TRP A 130 -11.28 0.75 -1.48
N CYS A 131 -10.75 0.86 -2.72
CA CYS A 131 -9.67 0.04 -3.25
C CYS A 131 -8.62 0.92 -3.92
N PHE A 132 -7.39 0.42 -4.03
CA PHE A 132 -6.42 0.96 -4.97
C PHE A 132 -6.90 0.64 -6.40
N ASP A 133 -7.13 1.68 -7.20
CA ASP A 133 -7.23 1.56 -8.65
C ASP A 133 -5.83 1.44 -9.27
N ARG A 134 -4.91 2.26 -8.75
CA ARG A 134 -3.51 2.25 -9.17
C ARG A 134 -2.61 2.67 -8.01
N ARG A 135 -1.45 2.01 -7.91
CA ARG A 135 -0.35 2.42 -7.04
C ARG A 135 0.94 2.50 -7.83
N LYS A 136 1.62 3.64 -7.77
CA LYS A 136 2.91 3.86 -8.38
C LYS A 136 3.88 4.33 -7.29
N PHE A 137 5.03 3.65 -7.15
CA PHE A 137 6.06 4.09 -6.22
C PHE A 137 7.12 4.95 -6.91
N LEU A 138 7.64 5.91 -6.18
CA LEU A 138 8.78 6.75 -6.51
C LEU A 138 9.82 6.62 -5.40
N ARG A 139 10.92 5.95 -5.66
CA ARG A 139 12.00 5.82 -4.70
C ARG A 139 12.91 7.04 -4.77
N TRP A 140 13.18 7.66 -3.62
CA TRP A 140 14.08 8.79 -3.52
C TRP A 140 15.53 8.32 -3.36
N TYR A 141 15.76 7.38 -2.46
CA TYR A 141 17.05 6.74 -2.27
C TYR A 141 16.90 5.34 -1.67
N MET A 142 17.96 4.55 -1.83
CA MET A 142 18.18 3.30 -1.13
C MET A 142 19.67 3.22 -0.82
N VAL A 143 20.02 2.89 0.41
CA VAL A 143 21.40 2.81 0.93
C VAL A 143 21.57 1.54 1.75
N ASP A 144 22.83 1.13 1.97
CA ASP A 144 23.13 0.09 2.93
C ASP A 144 22.73 0.56 4.33
N ALA A 145 21.86 -0.21 4.98
CA ALA A 145 21.48 0.07 6.35
C ALA A 145 22.61 -0.30 7.32
N LEU A 146 22.69 0.44 8.42
CA LEU A 146 23.51 0.05 9.56
C LEU A 146 23.06 -1.33 10.08
N GLU A 147 23.94 -1.98 10.86
CA GLU A 147 23.65 -3.30 11.43
C GLU A 147 22.26 -3.39 12.06
N ARG A 148 21.56 -4.45 11.72
CA ARG A 148 20.28 -4.83 12.30
C ARG A 148 20.41 -6.14 13.05
N PRO A 149 19.58 -6.39 14.06
CA PRO A 149 19.59 -7.69 14.76
C PRO A 149 19.41 -8.84 13.76
N ALA A 150 20.25 -9.87 13.86
CA ALA A 150 20.24 -11.02 12.97
C ALA A 150 18.95 -11.86 13.03
N HIS A 151 18.11 -11.63 14.03
CA HIS A 151 16.89 -12.38 14.32
C HIS A 151 15.60 -11.66 13.94
N GLY A 152 15.65 -10.75 12.98
CA GLY A 152 14.44 -10.15 12.40
C GLY A 152 13.61 -11.20 11.69
N ALA A 153 12.66 -11.80 12.38
CA ALA A 153 11.90 -12.95 11.89
C ALA A 153 10.72 -12.58 10.99
N GLY A 154 10.60 -11.35 10.56
CA GLY A 154 9.43 -10.89 9.83
C GLY A 154 8.15 -10.89 10.68
N VAL A 155 7.06 -10.43 10.11
CA VAL A 155 5.74 -10.48 10.75
C VAL A 155 5.24 -11.91 10.72
N ALA A 156 4.98 -12.51 11.87
CA ALA A 156 4.36 -13.82 11.95
C ALA A 156 2.99 -13.78 11.25
N LYS A 157 2.69 -14.77 10.42
CA LYS A 157 1.37 -14.90 9.80
C LYS A 157 0.31 -14.92 10.91
N ARG A 158 -0.70 -14.07 10.80
CA ARG A 158 -1.85 -14.09 11.70
C ARG A 158 -2.45 -15.49 11.69
N GLY A 159 -2.37 -16.20 12.82
CA GLY A 159 -2.98 -17.53 12.98
C GLY A 159 -2.04 -18.69 13.26
N ALA A 160 -0.70 -18.51 13.25
CA ALA A 160 0.23 -19.61 13.49
C ALA A 160 0.45 -19.95 14.98
N ASP A 161 0.01 -19.09 15.90
CA ASP A 161 0.19 -19.29 17.36
C ASP A 161 -1.08 -18.99 18.14
N ARG A 162 -2.07 -19.91 18.05
CA ARG A 162 -3.09 -20.14 19.08
C ARG A 162 -3.39 -21.61 19.14
N SER A 163 -2.45 -22.38 19.61
CA SER A 163 -2.68 -23.72 20.18
C SER A 163 -2.15 -23.75 21.59
#